data_489c0a570a096785971d34f9e9790b48
#
_entry.id   489c0a570a096785971d34f9e9790b48
#
_cell.length_a   1.000
_cell.length_b   1.000
_cell.length_c   1.000
_cell.angle_alpha   90.00
_cell.angle_beta   90.00
_cell.angle_gamma   90.00
#
_symmetry.space_group_name_H-M   'P 1'
#
loop_
_entity.id
_entity.type
_entity.pdbx_description
1 polymer ?
#
loop_
_entity_poly.entity_id
_entity_poly.type
_entity_poly.pdbx_seq_one_letter_code
_entity_poly.pdbx_strand_id
1 'polypeptide(L)'
;FYNGYKPSFYSNNEMVELCGWNFIMLNSAVRDMSRGFFSPEKLSNLIHQCKGSVALVLHHPPIEQEGWLNRKLLENRDKFNDIIQHEENIRLVLYGHTHFHTKEAINGIVYSSAPSIGFAFNPNLHKFEIADGEEGFSIIEIDGDNIVITKQFL
;
A
#
# COMPACT_ATOMS: atom_id res chain seq x y z
N PHE A 1 -1.99 18.23 -12.51
CA PHE A 1 -2.77 19.47 -12.59
C PHE A 1 -3.57 19.68 -11.29
N TYR A 2 -2.89 20.05 -10.21
CA TYR A 2 -3.55 20.40 -8.96
C TYR A 2 -3.69 21.92 -8.88
N ASN A 3 -4.88 22.42 -9.15
CA ASN A 3 -5.23 23.85 -9.02
C ASN A 3 -5.37 24.31 -7.55
N GLY A 4 -4.45 23.95 -6.68
CA GLY A 4 -4.37 24.49 -5.32
C GLY A 4 -5.56 24.17 -4.40
N TYR A 5 -6.56 23.41 -4.83
CA TYR A 5 -7.69 23.01 -3.98
C TYR A 5 -7.22 21.95 -2.99
N LYS A 6 -7.18 22.33 -1.73
CA LYS A 6 -6.97 21.39 -0.61
C LYS A 6 -8.30 21.21 0.09
N PRO A 7 -8.92 20.03 0.04
CA PRO A 7 -10.09 19.76 0.86
C PRO A 7 -9.73 19.90 2.35
N SER A 8 -10.68 20.33 3.15
CA SER A 8 -10.45 20.59 4.59
C SER A 8 -10.00 19.38 5.42
N PHE A 9 -10.20 18.17 4.87
CA PHE A 9 -9.77 16.91 5.45
C PHE A 9 -8.41 16.42 4.91
N TYR A 10 -7.76 17.16 4.01
CA TYR A 10 -6.46 16.78 3.46
C TYR A 10 -5.37 17.04 4.50
N SER A 11 -4.64 15.99 4.85
CA SER A 11 -3.46 16.07 5.72
C SER A 11 -2.19 15.81 4.90
N ASN A 12 -1.16 16.63 5.11
CA ASN A 12 0.19 16.37 4.61
C ASN A 12 1.02 15.55 5.61
N ASN A 13 0.41 15.08 6.68
CA ASN A 13 1.11 14.31 7.70
C ASN A 13 1.49 12.95 7.11
N GLU A 14 2.72 12.57 7.33
CA GLU A 14 3.23 11.25 6.93
C GLU A 14 2.77 10.15 7.88
N MET A 15 2.23 10.50 9.03
CA MET A 15 1.69 9.59 10.03
C MET A 15 0.38 10.16 10.59
N VAL A 16 -0.61 9.30 10.72
CA VAL A 16 -1.91 9.60 11.32
C VAL A 16 -2.22 8.53 12.35
N GLU A 17 -2.52 8.95 13.58
CA GLU A 17 -3.03 8.04 14.61
C GLU A 17 -4.56 8.03 14.58
N LEU A 18 -5.14 6.84 14.56
CA LEU A 18 -6.59 6.65 14.60
C LEU A 18 -6.93 5.36 15.36
N CYS A 19 -7.72 5.48 16.44
CA CYS A 19 -8.20 4.34 17.23
C CYS A 19 -7.10 3.38 17.71
N GLY A 20 -5.94 3.92 18.12
CA GLY A 20 -4.79 3.13 18.59
C GLY A 20 -3.93 2.52 17.49
N TRP A 21 -4.25 2.80 16.22
CA TRP A 21 -3.43 2.45 15.07
C TRP A 21 -2.68 3.66 14.53
N ASN A 22 -1.46 3.43 14.08
CA ASN A 22 -0.64 4.42 13.39
C ASN A 22 -0.59 4.08 11.90
N PHE A 23 -1.10 4.96 11.05
CA PHE A 23 -1.03 4.85 9.61
C PHE A 23 0.14 5.67 9.10
N ILE A 24 1.17 5.02 8.59
CA ILE A 24 2.35 5.66 8.00
C ILE A 24 2.19 5.72 6.48
N MET A 25 2.13 6.94 5.92
CA MET A 25 2.02 7.19 4.49
C MET A 25 3.42 7.34 3.89
N LEU A 26 3.88 6.32 3.18
CA LEU A 26 5.19 6.32 2.53
C LEU A 26 5.09 6.83 1.10
N ASN A 27 5.78 7.91 0.80
CA ASN A 27 5.94 8.32 -0.58
C ASN A 27 6.98 7.41 -1.26
N SER A 28 6.51 6.54 -2.13
CA SER A 28 7.34 5.66 -2.94
C SER A 28 7.49 6.14 -4.39
N ALA A 29 6.94 7.30 -4.73
CA ALA A 29 7.04 7.84 -6.09
C ALA A 29 8.45 8.40 -6.37
N VAL A 30 8.99 8.07 -7.54
CA VAL A 30 10.22 8.64 -8.07
C VAL A 30 9.89 9.36 -9.37
N ARG A 31 10.40 10.58 -9.52
CA ARG A 31 10.12 11.39 -10.71
C ARG A 31 10.54 10.65 -11.98
N ASP A 32 9.65 10.66 -12.97
CA ASP A 32 9.83 10.05 -14.30
C ASP A 32 10.09 8.53 -14.28
N MET A 33 9.73 7.85 -13.17
CA MET A 33 9.84 6.41 -13.03
C MET A 33 8.48 5.77 -12.73
N SER A 34 8.28 4.55 -13.23
CA SER A 34 7.10 3.72 -12.94
C SER A 34 7.38 2.62 -11.91
N ARG A 35 8.54 2.65 -11.29
CA ARG A 35 8.95 1.81 -10.16
C ARG A 35 9.15 2.71 -8.96
N GLY A 36 8.85 2.17 -7.78
CA GLY A 36 8.96 2.92 -6.54
C GLY A 36 10.32 2.82 -5.88
N PHE A 37 10.57 3.76 -4.98
CA PHE A 37 11.70 3.71 -4.06
C PHE A 37 11.31 4.39 -2.75
N PHE A 38 11.76 3.91 -1.61
CA PHE A 38 11.52 4.53 -0.30
C PHE A 38 12.84 4.81 0.42
N SER A 39 12.79 5.70 1.43
CA SER A 39 13.93 5.94 2.32
C SER A 39 13.87 5.00 3.52
N PRO A 40 14.83 4.05 3.67
CA PRO A 40 14.89 3.13 4.81
C PRO A 40 15.00 3.85 6.15
N GLU A 41 15.84 4.88 6.22
CA GLU A 41 16.05 5.66 7.45
C GLU A 41 14.76 6.36 7.88
N LYS A 42 14.03 6.94 6.91
CA LYS A 42 12.76 7.61 7.18
C LYS A 42 11.72 6.64 7.67
N LEU A 43 11.61 5.46 7.06
CA LEU A 43 10.67 4.41 7.49
C LEU A 43 10.96 4.00 8.93
N SER A 44 12.21 3.65 9.26
CA SER A 44 12.60 3.25 10.61
C SER A 44 12.30 4.33 11.64
N ASN A 45 12.63 5.59 11.31
CA ASN A 45 12.35 6.72 12.20
C ASN A 45 10.86 6.93 12.47
N LEU A 46 10.00 6.71 11.48
CA LEU A 46 8.54 6.82 11.64
C LEU A 46 8.00 5.66 12.49
N ILE A 47 8.45 4.44 12.23
CA ILE A 47 8.02 3.26 13.01
C ILE A 47 8.39 3.43 14.49
N HIS A 48 9.61 3.85 14.81
CA HIS A 48 10.06 4.05 16.19
C HIS A 48 9.28 5.13 16.96
N GLN A 49 8.56 6.01 16.27
CA GLN A 49 7.67 7.01 16.91
C GLN A 49 6.30 6.44 17.24
N CYS A 50 5.93 5.30 16.65
CA CYS A 50 4.61 4.71 16.80
C CYS A 50 4.46 3.98 18.14
N LYS A 51 3.29 4.15 18.75
CA LYS A 51 2.83 3.32 19.86
C LYS A 51 1.62 2.52 19.40
N GLY A 52 1.62 1.21 19.64
CA GLY A 52 0.53 0.32 19.18
C GLY A 52 0.71 -0.16 17.74
N SER A 53 -0.36 -0.65 17.16
CA SER A 53 -0.34 -1.29 15.84
C SER A 53 -0.05 -0.30 14.71
N VAL A 54 0.68 -0.75 13.70
CA VAL A 54 1.10 0.07 12.55
C VAL A 54 0.56 -0.51 11.26
N ALA A 55 -0.02 0.38 10.45
CA ALA A 55 -0.36 0.15 9.05
C ALA A 55 0.55 1.00 8.16
N LEU A 56 1.23 0.39 7.22
CA LEU A 56 2.02 1.07 6.20
C LEU A 56 1.19 1.25 4.94
N VAL A 57 1.19 2.44 4.37
CA VAL A 57 0.45 2.77 3.15
C VAL A 57 1.43 3.33 2.12
N LEU A 58 1.52 2.70 0.96
CA LEU A 58 2.41 3.13 -0.11
C LEU A 58 1.78 2.87 -1.48
N HIS A 59 2.36 3.44 -2.55
CA HIS A 59 1.80 3.23 -3.89
C HIS A 59 2.33 1.96 -4.55
N HIS A 60 3.64 1.73 -4.52
CA HIS A 60 4.26 0.63 -5.25
C HIS A 60 4.28 -0.67 -4.43
N PRO A 61 3.97 -1.83 -5.05
CA PRO A 61 3.95 -3.11 -4.35
C PRO A 61 5.31 -3.46 -3.73
N PRO A 62 5.35 -3.81 -2.42
CA PRO A 62 6.57 -4.23 -1.75
C PRO A 62 6.81 -5.74 -1.82
N ILE A 63 5.90 -6.48 -2.47
CA ILE A 63 5.95 -7.93 -2.66
C ILE A 63 5.77 -8.26 -4.14
N GLU A 64 6.13 -9.47 -4.53
CA GLU A 64 6.01 -9.92 -5.92
C GLU A 64 4.57 -9.88 -6.41
N GLN A 65 4.41 -9.55 -7.67
CA GLN A 65 3.13 -9.51 -8.35
C GLN A 65 3.17 -10.42 -9.57
N GLU A 66 2.01 -10.91 -9.98
CA GLU A 66 1.91 -11.68 -11.20
C GLU A 66 2.04 -10.80 -12.46
N GLY A 67 2.41 -11.44 -13.56
CA GLY A 67 2.41 -10.85 -14.87
C GLY A 67 3.40 -9.69 -15.05
N TRP A 68 2.99 -8.71 -15.85
CA TRP A 68 3.83 -7.58 -16.24
C TRP A 68 4.11 -6.60 -15.09
N LEU A 69 3.24 -6.55 -14.09
CA LEU A 69 3.37 -5.68 -12.92
C LEU A 69 4.58 -6.04 -12.05
N ASN A 70 5.07 -7.28 -12.12
CA ASN A 70 6.29 -7.67 -11.41
C ASN A 70 7.54 -6.86 -11.79
N ARG A 71 7.47 -6.08 -12.87
CA ARG A 71 8.52 -5.15 -13.31
C ARG A 71 8.33 -3.72 -12.79
N LYS A 72 7.27 -3.47 -11.99
CA LYS A 72 6.84 -2.15 -11.54
C LYS A 72 6.71 -2.06 -10.01
N LEU A 73 7.53 -2.82 -9.31
CA LEU A 73 7.51 -2.93 -7.86
C LEU A 73 8.28 -1.78 -7.19
N LEU A 74 8.27 -1.82 -5.87
CA LEU A 74 9.21 -1.08 -5.04
C LEU A 74 10.62 -1.63 -5.29
N GLU A 75 11.56 -0.83 -5.81
CA GLU A 75 12.89 -1.33 -6.21
C GLU A 75 13.71 -1.88 -5.04
N ASN A 76 13.61 -1.22 -3.90
CA ASN A 76 14.29 -1.64 -2.68
C ASN A 76 13.38 -2.42 -1.73
N ARG A 77 12.49 -3.24 -2.28
CA ARG A 77 11.52 -4.05 -1.50
C ARG A 77 12.16 -5.02 -0.51
N ASP A 78 13.33 -5.59 -0.86
CA ASP A 78 14.02 -6.49 0.05
C ASP A 78 14.41 -5.78 1.34
N LYS A 79 14.90 -4.53 1.22
CA LYS A 79 15.21 -3.69 2.36
C LYS A 79 13.96 -3.26 3.13
N PHE A 80 12.85 -3.02 2.44
CA PHE A 80 11.56 -2.75 3.06
C PHE A 80 11.10 -3.93 3.91
N ASN A 81 11.07 -5.11 3.33
CA ASN A 81 10.63 -6.32 4.00
C ASN A 81 11.58 -6.72 5.15
N ASP A 82 12.89 -6.54 4.97
CA ASP A 82 13.89 -6.74 6.02
C ASP A 82 13.65 -5.83 7.25
N ILE A 83 13.29 -4.57 7.04
CA ILE A 83 12.97 -3.66 8.14
C ILE A 83 11.70 -4.11 8.86
N ILE A 84 10.60 -4.28 8.12
CA ILE A 84 9.30 -4.47 8.75
C ILE A 84 9.11 -5.85 9.41
N GLN A 85 9.81 -6.88 8.95
CA GLN A 85 9.73 -8.21 9.57
C GLN A 85 10.35 -8.28 10.97
N HIS A 86 11.19 -7.31 11.34
CA HIS A 86 11.79 -7.21 12.67
C HIS A 86 10.98 -6.31 13.62
N GLU A 87 9.87 -5.74 13.17
CA GLU A 87 9.02 -4.82 13.93
C GLU A 87 7.71 -5.51 14.33
N GLU A 88 7.57 -5.84 15.59
CA GLU A 88 6.43 -6.63 16.10
C GLU A 88 5.08 -5.91 16.02
N ASN A 89 5.10 -4.59 15.87
CA ASN A 89 3.88 -3.76 15.83
C ASN A 89 3.32 -3.55 14.43
N ILE A 90 4.03 -3.95 13.37
CA ILE A 90 3.52 -3.84 11.99
C ILE A 90 2.54 -4.97 11.71
N ARG A 91 1.30 -4.62 11.38
CA ARG A 91 0.19 -5.56 11.15
C ARG A 91 -0.34 -5.54 9.74
N LEU A 92 -0.21 -4.39 9.04
CA LEU A 92 -0.88 -4.17 7.77
C LEU A 92 0.03 -3.40 6.82
N VAL A 93 0.08 -3.82 5.57
CA VAL A 93 0.72 -3.11 4.46
C VAL A 93 -0.30 -2.96 3.34
N LEU A 94 -0.68 -1.72 3.06
CA LEU A 94 -1.61 -1.35 2.00
C LEU A 94 -0.84 -0.75 0.83
N TYR A 95 -1.13 -1.21 -0.37
CA TYR A 95 -0.48 -0.69 -1.56
C TYR A 95 -1.44 -0.57 -2.74
N GLY A 96 -1.06 0.26 -3.70
CA GLY A 96 -1.79 0.49 -4.93
C GLY A 96 -1.04 -0.03 -6.15
N HIS A 97 -1.11 0.71 -7.25
CA HIS A 97 -0.41 0.47 -8.52
C HIS A 97 -0.88 -0.75 -9.33
N THR A 98 -1.38 -1.77 -8.65
CA THR A 98 -1.80 -3.03 -9.28
C THR A 98 -3.13 -2.92 -10.01
N HIS A 99 -4.01 -2.01 -9.59
CA HIS A 99 -5.37 -1.86 -10.09
C HIS A 99 -6.22 -3.13 -9.98
N PHE A 100 -5.84 -4.07 -9.13
CA PHE A 100 -6.65 -5.23 -8.74
C PHE A 100 -6.47 -5.51 -7.25
N HIS A 101 -7.37 -6.28 -6.70
CA HIS A 101 -7.33 -6.66 -5.28
C HIS A 101 -6.47 -7.89 -5.07
N THR A 102 -5.53 -7.77 -4.12
CA THR A 102 -4.83 -8.93 -3.53
C THR A 102 -4.93 -8.86 -2.02
N LYS A 103 -4.86 -10.00 -1.36
CA LYS A 103 -4.71 -10.10 0.09
C LYS A 103 -3.92 -11.36 0.40
N GLU A 104 -2.81 -11.20 1.10
CA GLU A 104 -2.02 -12.31 1.61
C GLU A 104 -1.44 -11.97 2.98
N ALA A 105 -1.08 -12.99 3.75
CA ALA A 105 -0.42 -12.84 5.04
C ALA A 105 0.99 -13.45 4.96
N ILE A 106 2.01 -12.65 5.25
CA ILE A 106 3.41 -13.05 5.24
C ILE A 106 3.99 -12.71 6.61
N ASN A 107 4.49 -13.70 7.32
CA ASN A 107 5.10 -13.53 8.66
C ASN A 107 4.20 -12.76 9.66
N GLY A 108 2.88 -12.98 9.59
CA GLY A 108 1.91 -12.32 10.48
C GLY A 108 1.49 -10.90 10.06
N ILE A 109 2.06 -10.35 8.99
CA ILE A 109 1.70 -9.07 8.41
C ILE A 109 0.73 -9.30 7.24
N VAL A 110 -0.39 -8.58 7.23
CA VAL A 110 -1.36 -8.61 6.13
C VAL A 110 -0.92 -7.63 5.05
N TYR A 111 -0.72 -8.11 3.83
CA TYR A 111 -0.46 -7.29 2.65
C TYR A 111 -1.72 -7.25 1.79
N SER A 112 -2.12 -6.06 1.35
CA SER A 112 -3.29 -5.94 0.48
C SER A 112 -3.17 -4.79 -0.49
N SER A 113 -3.58 -5.04 -1.74
CA SER A 113 -3.83 -4.01 -2.74
C SER A 113 -5.33 -3.75 -2.91
N ALA A 114 -5.65 -2.62 -3.51
CA ALA A 114 -7.02 -2.27 -3.85
C ALA A 114 -7.23 -2.26 -5.36
N PRO A 115 -8.47 -2.53 -5.85
CA PRO A 115 -8.86 -2.21 -7.20
C PRO A 115 -8.71 -0.72 -7.48
N SER A 116 -8.74 -0.33 -8.74
CA SER A 116 -8.83 1.06 -9.15
C SER A 116 -10.27 1.42 -9.51
N ILE A 117 -10.70 2.62 -9.18
CA ILE A 117 -12.01 3.14 -9.56
C ILE A 117 -12.08 3.56 -11.06
N GLY A 118 -10.95 3.66 -11.74
CA GLY A 118 -10.89 4.14 -13.11
C GLY A 118 -10.79 3.03 -14.15
N PHE A 119 -9.98 2.03 -13.90
CA PHE A 119 -9.81 0.85 -14.74
C PHE A 119 -8.98 -0.20 -14.01
N ALA A 120 -9.20 -1.47 -14.34
CA ALA A 120 -8.44 -2.59 -13.80
C ALA A 120 -7.36 -3.07 -14.78
N PHE A 121 -6.37 -3.79 -14.27
CA PHE A 121 -5.41 -4.53 -15.09
C PHE A 121 -5.72 -6.02 -15.06
N ASN A 122 -5.43 -6.70 -16.18
CA ASN A 122 -5.41 -8.16 -16.19
C ASN A 122 -4.09 -8.65 -15.56
N PRO A 123 -4.11 -9.27 -14.37
CA PRO A 123 -2.90 -9.67 -13.66
C PRO A 123 -2.20 -10.86 -14.31
N ASN A 124 -2.91 -11.67 -15.11
CA ASN A 124 -2.40 -12.93 -15.65
C ASN A 124 -1.57 -12.77 -16.92
N LEU A 125 -1.47 -11.56 -17.47
CA LEU A 125 -0.76 -11.32 -18.71
C LEU A 125 0.66 -10.79 -18.50
N HIS A 126 1.56 -11.16 -19.39
CA HIS A 126 2.93 -10.66 -19.39
C HIS A 126 3.08 -9.24 -19.97
N LYS A 127 2.01 -8.67 -20.49
CA LYS A 127 1.94 -7.32 -21.06
C LYS A 127 0.73 -6.58 -20.50
N PHE A 128 0.79 -5.25 -20.61
CA PHE A 128 -0.31 -4.38 -20.22
C PHE A 128 -1.60 -4.72 -21.00
N GLU A 129 -2.67 -4.92 -20.24
CA GLU A 129 -4.03 -5.08 -20.77
C GLU A 129 -5.01 -4.59 -19.71
N ILE A 130 -6.03 -3.86 -20.15
CA ILE A 130 -7.14 -3.43 -19.28
C ILE A 130 -8.12 -4.59 -19.16
N ALA A 131 -8.57 -4.84 -17.92
CA ALA A 131 -9.67 -5.77 -17.61
C ALA A 131 -10.94 -4.97 -17.38
N ASP A 132 -12.03 -5.36 -18.03
CA ASP A 132 -13.34 -4.74 -17.85
C ASP A 132 -14.08 -5.37 -16.66
N GLY A 133 -14.84 -4.53 -15.92
CA GLY A 133 -15.72 -4.96 -14.84
C GLY A 133 -15.00 -5.33 -13.52
N GLU A 134 -13.76 -4.92 -13.38
CA GLU A 134 -12.96 -5.12 -12.16
C GLU A 134 -12.66 -3.78 -11.44
N GLU A 135 -13.30 -2.70 -11.88
CA GLU A 135 -13.21 -1.39 -11.24
C GLU A 135 -13.87 -1.43 -9.87
N GLY A 136 -13.21 -0.79 -8.88
CA GLY A 136 -13.75 -0.84 -7.53
C GLY A 136 -12.84 -0.21 -6.49
N PHE A 137 -13.12 -0.55 -5.24
CA PHE A 137 -12.36 -0.13 -4.07
C PHE A 137 -12.36 -1.20 -2.98
N SER A 138 -11.53 -1.04 -1.97
CA SER A 138 -11.50 -1.90 -0.79
C SER A 138 -12.03 -1.15 0.43
N ILE A 139 -12.86 -1.85 1.22
CA ILE A 139 -13.24 -1.43 2.58
C ILE A 139 -12.36 -2.20 3.55
N ILE A 140 -11.76 -1.47 4.48
CA ILE A 140 -10.89 -2.04 5.51
C ILE A 140 -11.54 -1.74 6.86
N GLU A 141 -11.92 -2.80 7.56
CA GLU A 141 -12.49 -2.75 8.89
C GLU A 141 -11.46 -3.31 9.87
N ILE A 142 -11.18 -2.54 10.93
CA ILE A 142 -10.20 -2.92 11.94
C ILE A 142 -10.90 -2.89 13.31
N ASP A 143 -10.90 -4.04 13.99
CA ASP A 143 -11.41 -4.17 15.35
C ASP A 143 -10.36 -4.90 16.21
N GLY A 144 -9.65 -4.13 17.02
CA GLY A 144 -8.45 -4.61 17.73
C GLY A 144 -7.40 -5.12 16.74
N ASP A 145 -7.04 -6.38 16.85
CA ASP A 145 -6.08 -7.05 15.94
C ASP A 145 -6.77 -7.72 14.73
N ASN A 146 -8.10 -7.69 14.67
CA ASN A 146 -8.83 -8.28 13.55
C ASN A 146 -8.91 -7.30 12.37
N ILE A 147 -8.41 -7.74 11.22
CA ILE A 147 -8.38 -6.95 9.98
C ILE A 147 -9.23 -7.66 8.93
N VAL A 148 -10.36 -7.06 8.59
CA VAL A 148 -11.24 -7.51 7.51
C VAL A 148 -11.07 -6.57 6.32
N ILE A 149 -10.77 -7.13 5.15
CA ILE A 149 -10.62 -6.38 3.90
C ILE A 149 -11.59 -6.98 2.89
N THR A 150 -12.52 -6.15 2.42
CA THR A 150 -13.56 -6.53 1.47
C THR A 150 -13.45 -5.68 0.22
N LYS A 151 -13.39 -6.32 -0.94
CA LYS A 151 -13.47 -5.62 -2.22
C LYS A 151 -14.92 -5.32 -2.58
N GLN A 152 -15.12 -4.16 -3.19
CA GLN A 152 -16.41 -3.73 -3.75
C GLN A 152 -16.18 -3.35 -5.21
N PHE A 153 -16.97 -3.89 -6.11
CA PHE A 153 -16.99 -3.50 -7.51
C PHE A 153 -17.99 -2.36 -7.74
N LEU A 154 -17.73 -1.53 -8.75
CA LEU A 154 -18.61 -0.44 -9.17
C LEU A 154 -19.69 -0.94 -10.12
#